data_3f57910fc4ae8110acf75a18db00310d
#
_entry.id   3f57910fc4ae8110acf75a18db00310d
#
_cell.length_a   1.000
_cell.length_b   1.000
_cell.length_c   1.000
_cell.angle_alpha   90.00
_cell.angle_beta   90.00
_cell.angle_gamma   90.00
#
_symmetry.space_group_name_H-M   'P 1'
#
loop_
_entity.id
_entity.type
_entity.pdbx_description
1 polymer ?
#
loop_
_entity_poly.entity_id
_entity_poly.type
_entity_poly.pdbx_seq_one_letter_code
_entity_poly.pdbx_strand_id
1 'polypeptide(L)'
;MNQQDLYISLDIGSSSIKVLIGEMSDGQLHVIGVGNAKSNGVRKGAIVDIDATVQSIRKAIEQAERMTGYQINEVVLGVPANQTMLQLVKGVVAVNSENREITDDDLDRVVESAQVMSIPPERELVNIIPRQFIVDNLDEIKDPRGMIGIRLEMDATMITTSKTLLHNVLRCVERAGLSIREIYLQPLAAGFFALTEDEKNQGTAFIDLGGGSTTITVFEEGLLTHTGVIPVGGDHITKDISIVLKTPTEQAEQIKHQFGHAYYDDASDDELFEVPVVGTDSTDQYSQRFISEIIGARLEELFELVIDELARLGVRDLPGGVVLTGGVAKLEGIAQLARQILQTRVRIYTPDYIGVREPSFTTAVGLIRYAYLEDDFYGKSANTQPIEYAVVGSPAATPKKQEYAAPSESKGSVIGRAKKLFDKFFD
;
A
#
# COMPACT_ATOMS: atom_id res chain seq x y z
N MET A 1 -12.46 -26.65 15.93
CA MET A 1 -12.30 -25.21 16.14
C MET A 1 -11.66 -24.72 14.87
N ASN A 2 -12.36 -23.93 14.05
CA ASN A 2 -11.78 -23.34 12.88
C ASN A 2 -10.60 -22.47 13.34
N GLN A 3 -9.44 -22.71 12.79
CA GLN A 3 -8.26 -21.91 13.07
C GLN A 3 -8.54 -20.53 12.45
N GLN A 4 -8.71 -19.52 13.29
CA GLN A 4 -8.97 -18.16 12.86
C GLN A 4 -7.67 -17.61 12.27
N ASP A 5 -7.71 -17.22 11.00
CA ASP A 5 -6.53 -16.68 10.31
C ASP A 5 -6.36 -15.23 10.73
N LEU A 6 -5.33 -14.94 11.52
CA LEU A 6 -5.00 -13.61 12.01
C LEU A 6 -3.97 -12.94 11.10
N TYR A 7 -4.31 -11.74 10.62
CA TYR A 7 -3.45 -10.91 9.80
C TYR A 7 -3.22 -9.56 10.46
N ILE A 8 -1.98 -9.09 10.42
CA ILE A 8 -1.62 -7.81 11.00
C ILE A 8 -0.96 -6.98 9.91
N SER A 9 -1.60 -5.90 9.48
CA SER A 9 -1.03 -4.98 8.49
C SER A 9 -0.27 -3.84 9.15
N LEU A 10 0.82 -3.43 8.51
CA LEU A 10 1.59 -2.23 8.84
C LEU A 10 1.65 -1.32 7.62
N ASP A 11 0.97 -0.19 7.71
CA ASP A 11 0.96 0.88 6.72
C ASP A 11 1.79 2.07 7.23
N ILE A 12 2.94 2.32 6.58
CA ILE A 12 3.86 3.40 6.95
C ILE A 12 3.63 4.58 6.01
N GLY A 13 2.77 5.51 6.45
CA GLY A 13 2.47 6.72 5.71
C GLY A 13 3.28 7.94 6.20
N SER A 14 3.25 9.04 5.42
CA SER A 14 3.98 10.28 5.76
C SER A 14 3.37 11.03 6.95
N SER A 15 2.04 10.99 7.13
CA SER A 15 1.36 11.70 8.22
C SER A 15 1.01 10.79 9.38
N SER A 16 0.71 9.51 9.12
CA SER A 16 0.38 8.53 10.16
C SER A 16 0.91 7.14 9.81
N ILE A 17 1.23 6.37 10.84
CA ILE A 17 1.52 4.94 10.75
C ILE A 17 0.33 4.20 11.33
N LYS A 18 -0.20 3.25 10.56
CA LYS A 18 -1.38 2.48 10.91
C LYS A 18 -1.05 1.00 11.04
N VAL A 19 -1.61 0.40 12.06
CA VAL A 19 -1.55 -1.05 12.31
C VAL A 19 -2.98 -1.53 12.46
N LEU A 20 -3.36 -2.55 11.70
CA LEU A 20 -4.64 -3.23 11.88
C LEU A 20 -4.38 -4.68 12.25
N ILE A 21 -5.13 -5.17 13.24
CA ILE A 21 -5.24 -6.58 13.54
C ILE A 21 -6.59 -7.04 13.00
N GLY A 22 -6.56 -7.92 12.04
CA GLY A 22 -7.74 -8.46 11.37
C GLY A 22 -7.81 -9.96 11.48
N GLU A 23 -9.00 -10.46 11.79
CA GLU A 23 -9.35 -11.87 11.82
C GLU A 23 -10.17 -12.18 10.56
N MET A 24 -9.68 -13.15 9.78
CA MET A 24 -10.41 -13.63 8.61
C MET A 24 -11.22 -14.87 8.97
N SER A 25 -12.52 -14.82 8.73
CA SER A 25 -13.45 -15.94 8.94
C SER A 25 -14.41 -16.02 7.77
N ASP A 26 -14.45 -17.17 7.09
CA ASP A 26 -15.32 -17.41 5.92
C ASP A 26 -15.20 -16.30 4.83
N GLY A 27 -13.98 -15.82 4.58
CA GLY A 27 -13.68 -14.75 3.61
C GLY A 27 -14.09 -13.34 4.06
N GLN A 28 -14.60 -13.18 5.29
CA GLN A 28 -14.95 -11.89 5.87
C GLN A 28 -13.87 -11.41 6.84
N LEU A 29 -13.52 -10.13 6.74
CA LEU A 29 -12.58 -9.48 7.64
C LEU A 29 -13.31 -8.90 8.85
N HIS A 30 -12.85 -9.25 10.03
CA HIS A 30 -13.23 -8.63 11.30
C HIS A 30 -12.04 -7.87 11.88
N VAL A 31 -12.13 -6.54 11.93
CA VAL A 31 -11.08 -5.70 12.54
C VAL A 31 -11.22 -5.78 14.06
N ILE A 32 -10.23 -6.32 14.73
CA ILE A 32 -10.23 -6.53 16.20
C ILE A 32 -9.28 -5.57 16.94
N GLY A 33 -8.28 -5.01 16.24
CA GLY A 33 -7.34 -4.06 16.82
C GLY A 33 -6.91 -2.99 15.84
N VAL A 34 -6.75 -1.76 16.34
CA VAL A 34 -6.34 -0.60 15.55
C VAL A 34 -5.27 0.19 16.30
N GLY A 35 -4.16 0.45 15.63
CA GLY A 35 -3.15 1.42 16.06
C GLY A 35 -3.01 2.51 15.01
N ASN A 36 -3.03 3.76 15.44
CA ASN A 36 -2.84 4.92 14.57
C ASN A 36 -1.98 5.95 15.29
N ALA A 37 -0.72 6.07 14.88
CA ALA A 37 0.23 6.99 15.47
C ALA A 37 0.69 8.05 14.46
N LYS A 38 0.93 9.28 14.93
CA LYS A 38 1.53 10.33 14.09
C LYS A 38 2.87 9.84 13.56
N SER A 39 3.07 9.94 12.27
CA SER A 39 4.31 9.56 11.60
C SER A 39 5.35 10.67 11.78
N ASN A 40 6.49 10.31 12.34
CA ASN A 40 7.66 11.16 12.39
C ASN A 40 8.79 10.42 11.68
N GLY A 41 9.59 11.16 10.87
CA GLY A 41 10.71 10.54 10.13
C GLY A 41 10.36 10.01 8.73
N VAL A 42 9.10 10.16 8.27
CA VAL A 42 8.69 9.85 6.90
C VAL A 42 8.28 11.13 6.18
N ARG A 43 8.81 11.37 4.98
CA ARG A 43 8.42 12.51 4.14
C ARG A 43 8.23 12.07 2.71
N LYS A 44 7.11 12.43 2.11
CA LYS A 44 6.78 12.13 0.71
C LYS A 44 6.98 10.64 0.36
N GLY A 45 6.59 9.74 1.28
CA GLY A 45 6.74 8.29 1.14
C GLY A 45 8.16 7.74 1.31
N ALA A 46 9.14 8.54 1.72
CA ALA A 46 10.51 8.10 1.98
C ALA A 46 10.91 8.26 3.46
N ILE A 47 11.67 7.31 3.97
CA ILE A 47 12.26 7.39 5.32
C ILE A 47 13.38 8.44 5.31
N VAL A 48 13.26 9.47 6.12
CA VAL A 48 14.27 10.53 6.32
C VAL A 48 14.90 10.49 7.71
N ASP A 49 14.26 9.83 8.67
CA ASP A 49 14.76 9.60 10.02
C ASP A 49 14.28 8.22 10.50
N ILE A 50 15.24 7.29 10.59
CA ILE A 50 14.98 5.90 10.98
C ILE A 50 14.51 5.82 12.43
N ASP A 51 15.17 6.52 13.37
CA ASP A 51 14.86 6.41 14.79
C ASP A 51 13.48 6.98 15.12
N ALA A 52 13.14 8.13 14.55
CA ALA A 52 11.80 8.71 14.68
C ALA A 52 10.71 7.80 14.07
N THR A 53 11.00 7.16 12.94
CA THR A 53 10.07 6.22 12.30
C THR A 53 9.86 4.98 13.16
N VAL A 54 10.94 4.38 13.70
CA VAL A 54 10.88 3.22 14.62
C VAL A 54 10.01 3.54 15.84
N GLN A 55 10.17 4.71 16.45
CA GLN A 55 9.34 5.12 17.58
C GLN A 55 7.88 5.26 17.21
N SER A 56 7.58 5.79 16.01
CA SER A 56 6.21 5.93 15.52
C SER A 56 5.57 4.56 15.24
N ILE A 57 6.32 3.62 14.68
CA ILE A 57 5.87 2.22 14.49
C ILE A 57 5.53 1.59 15.83
N ARG A 58 6.45 1.66 16.81
CA ARG A 58 6.21 1.10 18.15
C ARG A 58 4.97 1.67 18.82
N LYS A 59 4.73 2.98 18.71
CA LYS A 59 3.52 3.62 19.25
C LYS A 59 2.24 3.06 18.62
N ALA A 60 2.24 2.86 17.29
CA ALA A 60 1.08 2.29 16.60
C ALA A 60 0.84 0.82 17.01
N ILE A 61 1.93 0.03 17.12
CA ILE A 61 1.87 -1.35 17.60
C ILE A 61 1.31 -1.42 19.02
N GLU A 62 1.86 -0.66 19.96
CA GLU A 62 1.40 -0.62 21.36
C GLU A 62 -0.09 -0.24 21.47
N GLN A 63 -0.60 0.63 20.59
CA GLN A 63 -2.03 0.98 20.60
C GLN A 63 -2.90 -0.22 20.19
N ALA A 64 -2.53 -0.93 19.11
CA ALA A 64 -3.26 -2.09 18.63
C ALA A 64 -3.21 -3.25 19.65
N GLU A 65 -2.05 -3.49 20.26
CA GLU A 65 -1.86 -4.50 21.30
C GLU A 65 -2.70 -4.22 22.56
N ARG A 66 -2.79 -2.95 22.99
CA ARG A 66 -3.62 -2.57 24.14
C ARG A 66 -5.10 -2.82 23.91
N MET A 67 -5.59 -2.71 22.68
CA MET A 67 -7.00 -2.97 22.38
C MET A 67 -7.37 -4.45 22.47
N THR A 68 -6.44 -5.33 22.08
CA THR A 68 -6.72 -6.76 21.92
C THR A 68 -6.10 -7.63 23.01
N GLY A 69 -5.06 -7.13 23.68
CA GLY A 69 -4.19 -7.95 24.55
C GLY A 69 -3.29 -8.92 23.77
N TYR A 70 -3.32 -8.88 22.44
CA TYR A 70 -2.50 -9.72 21.56
C TYR A 70 -1.12 -9.07 21.37
N GLN A 71 -0.06 -9.88 21.43
CA GLN A 71 1.31 -9.40 21.20
C GLN A 71 1.68 -9.55 19.73
N ILE A 72 2.08 -8.45 19.10
CA ILE A 72 2.39 -8.40 17.68
C ILE A 72 3.87 -8.67 17.46
N ASN A 73 4.20 -9.76 16.78
CA ASN A 73 5.57 -10.13 16.44
C ASN A 73 5.85 -10.08 14.94
N GLU A 74 4.80 -10.17 14.12
CA GLU A 74 4.89 -10.30 12.67
C GLU A 74 3.84 -9.43 11.99
N VAL A 75 4.19 -8.87 10.83
CA VAL A 75 3.30 -7.98 10.07
C VAL A 75 3.35 -8.23 8.56
N VAL A 76 2.23 -7.95 7.89
CA VAL A 76 2.15 -7.73 6.45
C VAL A 76 2.49 -6.26 6.18
N LEU A 77 3.54 -6.01 5.42
CA LEU A 77 4.10 -4.68 5.22
C LEU A 77 3.65 -4.06 3.91
N GLY A 78 3.13 -2.84 3.97
CA GLY A 78 2.89 -2.02 2.79
C GLY A 78 4.12 -1.19 2.40
N VAL A 79 4.55 -1.30 1.14
CA VAL A 79 5.64 -0.50 0.57
C VAL A 79 5.06 0.58 -0.34
N PRO A 80 5.50 1.85 -0.20
CA PRO A 80 4.99 2.96 -1.01
C PRO A 80 5.40 2.83 -2.48
N ALA A 81 4.62 3.42 -3.38
CA ALA A 81 4.86 3.38 -4.83
C ALA A 81 6.01 4.27 -5.32
N ASN A 82 6.71 4.94 -4.43
CA ASN A 82 7.84 5.79 -4.79
C ASN A 82 8.91 5.00 -5.55
N GLN A 83 9.32 5.53 -6.70
CA GLN A 83 10.35 4.88 -7.55
C GLN A 83 9.99 3.44 -7.97
N THR A 84 8.72 3.10 -7.97
CA THR A 84 8.25 1.81 -8.47
C THR A 84 8.32 1.74 -9.99
N MET A 85 8.68 0.58 -10.51
CA MET A 85 8.65 0.25 -11.93
C MET A 85 7.85 -1.03 -12.15
N LEU A 86 6.97 -1.00 -13.12
CA LEU A 86 6.20 -2.14 -13.60
C LEU A 86 6.82 -2.63 -14.90
N GLN A 87 7.11 -3.92 -14.99
CA GLN A 87 7.71 -4.54 -16.18
C GLN A 87 7.00 -5.83 -16.52
N LEU A 88 6.65 -6.01 -17.78
CA LEU A 88 6.12 -7.29 -18.28
C LEU A 88 7.25 -8.30 -18.35
N VAL A 89 7.02 -9.48 -17.78
CA VAL A 89 7.94 -10.59 -17.75
C VAL A 89 7.23 -11.87 -18.15
N LYS A 90 8.02 -12.86 -18.62
CA LYS A 90 7.54 -14.20 -18.98
C LYS A 90 8.35 -15.25 -18.24
N GLY A 91 7.64 -16.22 -17.67
CA GLY A 91 8.23 -17.46 -17.17
C GLY A 91 7.86 -18.61 -18.08
N VAL A 92 8.75 -19.59 -18.22
CA VAL A 92 8.52 -20.79 -19.01
C VAL A 92 9.18 -21.98 -18.33
N VAL A 93 8.40 -23.05 -18.10
CA VAL A 93 8.92 -24.31 -17.54
C VAL A 93 8.32 -25.51 -18.25
N ALA A 94 9.05 -26.65 -18.24
CA ALA A 94 8.49 -27.94 -18.61
C ALA A 94 7.77 -28.53 -17.39
N VAL A 95 6.60 -29.16 -17.61
CA VAL A 95 5.88 -29.91 -16.57
C VAL A 95 6.59 -31.26 -16.36
N ASN A 96 7.07 -31.51 -15.15
CA ASN A 96 7.93 -32.65 -14.82
C ASN A 96 7.20 -33.78 -14.10
N SER A 97 5.90 -33.67 -13.80
CA SER A 97 5.10 -34.72 -13.16
C SER A 97 4.96 -35.95 -14.09
N GLU A 98 4.91 -37.14 -13.53
CA GLU A 98 4.79 -38.40 -14.31
C GLU A 98 3.54 -38.44 -15.18
N ASN A 99 2.43 -37.90 -14.68
CA ASN A 99 1.14 -37.80 -15.38
C ASN A 99 0.96 -36.49 -16.17
N ARG A 100 1.98 -35.61 -16.18
CA ARG A 100 1.96 -34.26 -16.77
C ARG A 100 0.88 -33.33 -16.22
N GLU A 101 0.39 -33.61 -15.03
CA GLU A 101 -0.53 -32.73 -14.32
C GLU A 101 0.24 -31.57 -13.68
N ILE A 102 -0.24 -30.34 -13.90
CA ILE A 102 0.39 -29.13 -13.37
C ILE A 102 0.07 -29.04 -11.87
N THR A 103 1.12 -28.84 -11.09
CA THR A 103 1.09 -28.77 -9.62
C THR A 103 1.55 -27.41 -9.10
N ASP A 104 1.43 -27.17 -7.80
CA ASP A 104 1.96 -25.96 -7.15
C ASP A 104 3.47 -25.80 -7.37
N ASP A 105 4.24 -26.92 -7.44
CA ASP A 105 5.68 -26.88 -7.73
C ASP A 105 5.96 -26.33 -9.13
N ASP A 106 5.11 -26.62 -10.12
CA ASP A 106 5.23 -26.07 -11.46
C ASP A 106 4.91 -24.58 -11.49
N LEU A 107 3.92 -24.14 -10.69
CA LEU A 107 3.62 -22.72 -10.51
C LEU A 107 4.80 -21.98 -9.87
N ASP A 108 5.38 -22.53 -8.82
CA ASP A 108 6.55 -21.95 -8.19
C ASP A 108 7.72 -21.80 -9.17
N ARG A 109 8.00 -22.85 -9.94
CA ARG A 109 9.08 -22.84 -10.93
C ARG A 109 8.84 -21.87 -12.09
N VAL A 110 7.59 -21.69 -12.55
CA VAL A 110 7.32 -20.73 -13.63
C VAL A 110 7.45 -19.30 -13.14
N VAL A 111 7.07 -19.02 -11.88
CA VAL A 111 7.31 -17.72 -11.24
C VAL A 111 8.82 -17.48 -11.06
N GLU A 112 9.58 -18.46 -10.58
CA GLU A 112 11.04 -18.38 -10.49
C GLU A 112 11.68 -18.11 -11.86
N SER A 113 11.20 -18.80 -12.91
CA SER A 113 11.67 -18.59 -14.28
C SER A 113 11.44 -17.16 -14.77
N ALA A 114 10.32 -16.52 -14.39
CA ALA A 114 10.03 -15.13 -14.73
C ALA A 114 10.98 -14.13 -14.04
N GLN A 115 11.58 -14.51 -12.89
CA GLN A 115 12.52 -13.68 -12.13
C GLN A 115 13.94 -13.67 -12.69
N VAL A 116 14.28 -14.60 -13.58
CA VAL A 116 15.63 -14.70 -14.19
C VAL A 116 15.98 -13.46 -15.04
N MET A 117 15.00 -12.60 -15.36
CA MET A 117 15.28 -11.30 -15.98
C MET A 117 16.16 -10.45 -15.06
N SER A 118 17.22 -9.89 -15.63
CA SER A 118 18.17 -9.04 -14.91
C SER A 118 17.50 -7.82 -14.32
N ILE A 119 17.32 -7.82 -13.00
CA ILE A 119 16.92 -6.63 -12.23
C ILE A 119 18.17 -5.76 -12.06
N PRO A 120 18.11 -4.45 -12.38
CA PRO A 120 19.24 -3.55 -12.15
C PRO A 120 19.70 -3.59 -10.66
N PRO A 121 21.01 -3.50 -10.39
CA PRO A 121 21.56 -3.66 -9.02
C PRO A 121 21.01 -2.68 -7.98
N GLU A 122 20.53 -1.51 -8.43
CA GLU A 122 19.93 -0.48 -7.59
C GLU A 122 18.44 -0.71 -7.30
N ARG A 123 17.84 -1.76 -7.87
CA ARG A 123 16.44 -2.11 -7.69
C ARG A 123 16.27 -3.45 -6.95
N GLU A 124 15.11 -3.61 -6.37
CA GLU A 124 14.72 -4.83 -5.64
C GLU A 124 13.30 -5.24 -6.05
N LEU A 125 13.06 -6.54 -6.09
CA LEU A 125 11.74 -7.10 -6.35
C LEU A 125 10.80 -6.84 -5.16
N VAL A 126 9.57 -6.40 -5.46
CA VAL A 126 8.49 -6.26 -4.47
C VAL A 126 7.45 -7.35 -4.69
N ASN A 127 6.90 -7.44 -5.91
CA ASN A 127 5.86 -8.42 -6.25
C ASN A 127 6.04 -8.94 -7.68
N ILE A 128 5.50 -10.12 -7.97
CA ILE A 128 5.20 -10.61 -9.31
C ILE A 128 3.72 -10.97 -9.34
N ILE A 129 3.00 -10.35 -10.27
CA ILE A 129 1.56 -10.53 -10.42
C ILE A 129 1.33 -11.31 -11.71
N PRO A 130 0.87 -12.57 -11.65
CA PRO A 130 0.44 -13.31 -12.83
C PRO A 130 -0.68 -12.56 -13.57
N ARG A 131 -0.56 -12.43 -14.87
CA ARG A 131 -1.60 -11.91 -15.77
C ARG A 131 -2.42 -13.04 -16.36
N GLN A 132 -1.73 -14.05 -16.86
CA GLN A 132 -2.29 -15.29 -17.38
C GLN A 132 -1.27 -16.39 -17.34
N PHE A 133 -1.76 -17.63 -17.36
CA PHE A 133 -0.98 -18.81 -17.64
C PHE A 133 -1.31 -19.33 -19.03
N ILE A 134 -0.35 -20.01 -19.65
CA ILE A 134 -0.48 -20.61 -20.97
C ILE A 134 -0.02 -22.06 -20.86
N VAL A 135 -0.89 -23.01 -21.23
CA VAL A 135 -0.57 -24.45 -21.21
C VAL A 135 -0.62 -24.98 -22.64
N ASP A 136 0.51 -25.46 -23.16
CA ASP A 136 0.64 -26.01 -24.52
C ASP A 136 0.00 -25.11 -25.62
N ASN A 137 0.21 -23.77 -25.54
CA ASN A 137 -0.34 -22.71 -26.38
C ASN A 137 -1.83 -22.34 -26.14
N LEU A 138 -2.49 -22.91 -25.13
CA LEU A 138 -3.79 -22.44 -24.68
C LEU A 138 -3.56 -21.32 -23.66
N ASP A 139 -3.94 -20.11 -23.98
CA ASP A 139 -3.81 -18.87 -23.20
C ASP A 139 -5.05 -18.54 -22.34
N GLU A 140 -5.06 -17.37 -21.71
CA GLU A 140 -6.13 -16.84 -20.84
C GLU A 140 -6.48 -17.73 -19.63
N ILE A 141 -5.59 -18.64 -19.23
CA ILE A 141 -5.78 -19.50 -18.07
C ILE A 141 -5.45 -18.71 -16.80
N LYS A 142 -6.40 -18.70 -15.84
CA LYS A 142 -6.22 -18.04 -14.54
C LYS A 142 -5.56 -18.93 -13.51
N ASP A 143 -5.93 -20.22 -13.48
CA ASP A 143 -5.35 -21.24 -12.61
C ASP A 143 -5.11 -22.51 -13.42
N PRO A 144 -3.85 -22.88 -13.70
CA PRO A 144 -3.52 -24.05 -14.49
C PRO A 144 -3.42 -25.35 -13.67
N ARG A 145 -3.60 -25.32 -12.35
CA ARG A 145 -3.47 -26.51 -11.48
C ARG A 145 -4.46 -27.59 -11.86
N GLY A 146 -3.99 -28.83 -11.89
CA GLY A 146 -4.78 -29.98 -12.30
C GLY A 146 -4.95 -30.15 -13.82
N MET A 147 -4.53 -29.17 -14.63
CA MET A 147 -4.49 -29.33 -16.10
C MET A 147 -3.33 -30.23 -16.51
N ILE A 148 -3.51 -30.94 -17.61
CA ILE A 148 -2.48 -31.78 -18.21
C ILE A 148 -1.79 -31.00 -19.33
N GLY A 149 -0.46 -30.89 -19.28
CA GLY A 149 0.33 -30.19 -20.29
C GLY A 149 1.81 -30.55 -20.22
N ILE A 150 2.53 -30.23 -21.29
CA ILE A 150 3.98 -30.46 -21.39
C ILE A 150 4.74 -29.20 -20.99
N ARG A 151 4.19 -28.03 -21.32
CA ARG A 151 4.80 -26.72 -21.15
C ARG A 151 3.85 -25.78 -20.44
N LEU A 152 4.32 -25.19 -19.36
CA LEU A 152 3.63 -24.12 -18.63
C LEU A 152 4.39 -22.81 -18.87
N GLU A 153 3.68 -21.80 -19.35
CA GLU A 153 4.15 -20.41 -19.45
C GLU A 153 3.32 -19.51 -18.56
N MET A 154 3.90 -18.40 -18.14
CA MET A 154 3.23 -17.36 -17.39
C MET A 154 3.63 -15.99 -17.96
N ASP A 155 2.63 -15.19 -18.33
CA ASP A 155 2.81 -13.76 -18.50
C ASP A 155 2.53 -13.07 -17.14
N ALA A 156 3.41 -12.18 -16.71
CA ALA A 156 3.28 -11.52 -15.41
C ALA A 156 3.75 -10.06 -15.45
N THR A 157 3.31 -9.29 -14.47
CA THR A 157 3.84 -7.98 -14.17
C THR A 157 4.80 -8.08 -12.99
N MET A 158 6.07 -7.81 -13.22
CA MET A 158 7.08 -7.69 -12.18
C MET A 158 7.10 -6.26 -11.64
N ILE A 159 7.00 -6.12 -10.32
CA ILE A 159 7.04 -4.86 -9.60
C ILE A 159 8.37 -4.75 -8.87
N THR A 160 9.16 -3.74 -9.23
CA THR A 160 10.42 -3.44 -8.55
C THR A 160 10.41 -2.03 -7.97
N THR A 161 11.19 -1.81 -6.90
CA THR A 161 11.40 -0.48 -6.32
C THR A 161 12.88 -0.21 -6.09
N SER A 162 13.22 1.01 -5.62
CA SER A 162 14.59 1.32 -5.22
C SER A 162 15.02 0.45 -4.04
N LYS A 163 16.17 -0.21 -4.19
CA LYS A 163 16.78 -1.04 -3.12
C LYS A 163 16.98 -0.25 -1.83
N THR A 164 17.49 0.97 -1.93
CA THR A 164 17.71 1.85 -0.76
C THR A 164 16.40 2.20 -0.06
N LEU A 165 15.35 2.52 -0.84
CA LEU A 165 14.03 2.84 -0.27
C LEU A 165 13.47 1.64 0.48
N LEU A 166 13.43 0.47 -0.15
CA LEU A 166 12.91 -0.75 0.44
C LEU A 166 13.67 -1.12 1.71
N HIS A 167 15.02 -1.18 1.65
CA HIS A 167 15.85 -1.56 2.79
C HIS A 167 15.70 -0.60 3.98
N ASN A 168 15.51 0.70 3.75
CA ASN A 168 15.25 1.64 4.85
C ASN A 168 13.92 1.34 5.55
N VAL A 169 12.87 0.99 4.79
CA VAL A 169 11.57 0.60 5.34
C VAL A 169 11.71 -0.70 6.15
N LEU A 170 12.31 -1.75 5.55
CA LEU A 170 12.55 -3.05 6.22
C LEU A 170 13.32 -2.86 7.52
N ARG A 171 14.40 -2.07 7.49
CA ARG A 171 15.22 -1.79 8.67
C ARG A 171 14.44 -1.09 9.79
N CYS A 172 13.49 -0.21 9.47
CA CYS A 172 12.64 0.41 10.49
C CYS A 172 11.73 -0.63 11.16
N VAL A 173 11.14 -1.55 10.39
CA VAL A 173 10.27 -2.61 10.90
C VAL A 173 11.04 -3.58 11.79
N GLU A 174 12.20 -4.06 11.35
CA GLU A 174 13.08 -4.95 12.14
C GLU A 174 13.57 -4.29 13.44
N ARG A 175 13.99 -3.02 13.37
CA ARG A 175 14.40 -2.26 14.57
C ARG A 175 13.23 -1.93 15.50
N ALA A 176 12.00 -1.95 15.02
CA ALA A 176 10.83 -1.89 15.89
C ALA A 176 10.60 -3.20 16.67
N GLY A 177 11.27 -4.29 16.28
CA GLY A 177 11.18 -5.61 16.91
C GLY A 177 10.20 -6.55 16.21
N LEU A 178 9.85 -6.27 14.96
CA LEU A 178 8.88 -7.02 14.18
C LEU A 178 9.55 -7.83 13.07
N SER A 179 9.03 -9.02 12.81
CA SER A 179 9.29 -9.78 11.60
C SER A 179 8.30 -9.39 10.49
N ILE A 180 8.70 -9.59 9.25
CA ILE A 180 7.89 -9.29 8.08
C ILE A 180 7.45 -10.62 7.47
N ARG A 181 6.13 -10.85 7.43
CA ARG A 181 5.54 -12.03 6.82
C ARG A 181 5.56 -11.92 5.30
N GLU A 182 5.00 -10.83 4.78
CA GLU A 182 4.88 -10.53 3.35
C GLU A 182 5.00 -9.03 3.11
N ILE A 183 5.36 -8.68 1.88
CA ILE A 183 5.48 -7.29 1.43
C ILE A 183 4.58 -7.09 0.22
N TYR A 184 3.78 -6.03 0.26
CA TYR A 184 2.95 -5.65 -0.89
C TYR A 184 3.11 -4.17 -1.23
N LEU A 185 2.99 -3.86 -2.51
CA LEU A 185 2.87 -2.48 -2.95
C LEU A 185 1.55 -1.91 -2.42
N GLN A 186 1.63 -0.81 -1.63
CA GLN A 186 0.46 -0.19 -0.99
C GLN A 186 -0.70 0.05 -1.95
N PRO A 187 -0.53 0.74 -3.10
CA PRO A 187 -1.64 1.02 -4.00
C PRO A 187 -2.17 -0.20 -4.73
N LEU A 188 -1.37 -1.26 -4.90
CA LEU A 188 -1.87 -2.53 -5.42
C LEU A 188 -2.89 -3.15 -4.45
N ALA A 189 -2.47 -3.35 -3.20
CA ALA A 189 -3.32 -3.95 -2.18
C ALA A 189 -4.57 -3.11 -1.89
N ALA A 190 -4.43 -1.78 -1.80
CA ALA A 190 -5.53 -0.86 -1.58
C ALA A 190 -6.52 -0.83 -2.74
N GLY A 191 -6.03 -0.64 -3.97
CA GLY A 191 -6.85 -0.52 -5.17
C GLY A 191 -7.57 -1.82 -5.53
N PHE A 192 -6.91 -2.96 -5.34
CA PHE A 192 -7.53 -4.27 -5.59
C PHE A 192 -8.82 -4.47 -4.80
N PHE A 193 -8.89 -3.89 -3.61
CA PHE A 193 -10.04 -3.96 -2.71
C PHE A 193 -11.04 -2.82 -2.86
N ALA A 194 -10.54 -1.61 -3.14
CA ALA A 194 -11.35 -0.42 -3.23
C ALA A 194 -12.18 -0.35 -4.52
N LEU A 195 -11.74 -1.04 -5.56
CA LEU A 195 -12.37 -1.09 -6.88
C LEU A 195 -13.26 -2.32 -7.02
N THR A 196 -14.40 -2.14 -7.67
CA THR A 196 -15.23 -3.26 -8.14
C THR A 196 -14.57 -3.96 -9.32
N GLU A 197 -14.98 -5.19 -9.63
CA GLU A 197 -14.46 -5.92 -10.79
C GLU A 197 -14.69 -5.15 -12.11
N ASP A 198 -15.87 -4.54 -12.27
CA ASP A 198 -16.17 -3.74 -13.45
C ASP A 198 -15.25 -2.51 -13.57
N GLU A 199 -14.99 -1.82 -12.47
CA GLU A 199 -14.05 -0.68 -12.45
C GLU A 199 -12.63 -1.11 -12.82
N LYS A 200 -12.13 -2.23 -12.26
CA LYS A 200 -10.82 -2.78 -12.62
C LYS A 200 -10.74 -3.18 -14.09
N ASN A 201 -11.81 -3.75 -14.64
CA ASN A 201 -11.84 -4.21 -16.03
C ASN A 201 -11.96 -3.07 -17.04
N GLN A 202 -12.73 -2.03 -16.71
CA GLN A 202 -13.05 -0.93 -17.64
C GLN A 202 -11.93 0.15 -17.74
N GLY A 203 -10.97 0.15 -16.85
CA GLY A 203 -9.96 1.20 -16.75
C GLY A 203 -10.37 2.29 -15.75
N THR A 204 -9.79 2.23 -14.54
CA THR A 204 -10.07 3.15 -13.43
C THR A 204 -8.78 3.68 -12.83
N ALA A 205 -8.70 4.98 -12.58
CA ALA A 205 -7.66 5.56 -11.75
C ALA A 205 -8.08 5.51 -10.27
N PHE A 206 -7.32 4.79 -9.48
CA PHE A 206 -7.39 4.78 -8.02
C PHE A 206 -6.37 5.77 -7.47
N ILE A 207 -6.83 6.78 -6.73
CA ILE A 207 -6.00 7.89 -6.25
C ILE A 207 -6.06 7.95 -4.74
N ASP A 208 -4.92 7.73 -4.09
CA ASP A 208 -4.74 7.91 -2.66
C ASP A 208 -4.22 9.33 -2.38
N LEU A 209 -5.08 10.16 -1.82
CA LEU A 209 -4.78 11.53 -1.41
C LEU A 209 -4.21 11.52 0.01
N GLY A 210 -2.92 11.23 0.12
CA GLY A 210 -2.19 11.17 1.39
C GLY A 210 -1.80 12.55 1.93
N GLY A 211 -1.11 12.57 3.09
CA GLY A 211 -0.63 13.82 3.66
C GLY A 211 0.60 14.38 2.94
N GLY A 212 1.64 13.57 2.75
CA GLY A 212 2.90 14.03 2.14
C GLY A 212 2.96 13.86 0.62
N SER A 213 2.10 13.03 0.04
CA SER A 213 2.07 12.71 -1.40
C SER A 213 0.70 12.19 -1.81
N THR A 214 0.45 12.27 -3.11
CA THR A 214 -0.71 11.65 -3.78
C THR A 214 -0.21 10.53 -4.66
N THR A 215 -0.78 9.34 -4.51
CA THR A 215 -0.44 8.17 -5.32
C THR A 215 -1.56 7.90 -6.33
N ILE A 216 -1.18 7.77 -7.59
CA ILE A 216 -2.08 7.43 -8.70
C ILE A 216 -1.77 6.00 -9.11
N THR A 217 -2.81 5.21 -9.31
CA THR A 217 -2.70 3.81 -9.73
C THR A 217 -3.81 3.51 -10.73
N VAL A 218 -3.48 2.93 -11.86
CA VAL A 218 -4.45 2.61 -12.90
C VAL A 218 -4.61 1.12 -12.99
N PHE A 219 -5.87 0.70 -12.96
CA PHE A 219 -6.28 -0.70 -13.19
C PHE A 219 -7.01 -0.79 -14.52
N GLU A 220 -6.62 -1.73 -15.35
CA GLU A 220 -7.24 -2.05 -16.65
C GLU A 220 -7.20 -3.57 -16.84
N GLU A 221 -8.27 -4.12 -17.41
CA GLU A 221 -8.39 -5.57 -17.62
C GLU A 221 -8.18 -6.41 -16.34
N GLY A 222 -8.62 -5.88 -15.20
CA GLY A 222 -8.44 -6.50 -13.89
C GLY A 222 -7.04 -6.37 -13.26
N LEU A 223 -6.09 -5.72 -13.94
CA LEU A 223 -4.69 -5.68 -13.58
C LEU A 223 -4.19 -4.26 -13.27
N LEU A 224 -3.19 -4.19 -12.41
CA LEU A 224 -2.41 -2.96 -12.21
C LEU A 224 -1.54 -2.70 -13.45
N THR A 225 -1.80 -1.61 -14.16
CA THR A 225 -1.08 -1.26 -15.40
C THR A 225 -0.10 -0.10 -15.21
N HIS A 226 -0.47 0.90 -14.40
CA HIS A 226 0.35 2.08 -14.18
C HIS A 226 0.32 2.51 -12.71
N THR A 227 1.43 3.10 -12.24
CA THR A 227 1.48 3.77 -10.95
C THR A 227 2.40 4.98 -11.01
N GLY A 228 2.03 6.06 -10.31
CA GLY A 228 2.78 7.30 -10.22
C GLY A 228 2.59 7.96 -8.86
N VAL A 229 3.53 8.80 -8.46
CA VAL A 229 3.48 9.51 -7.17
C VAL A 229 3.76 11.00 -7.39
N ILE A 230 2.81 11.81 -6.98
CA ILE A 230 2.92 13.27 -6.93
C ILE A 230 3.36 13.66 -5.52
N PRO A 231 4.48 14.39 -5.34
CA PRO A 231 5.00 14.76 -4.02
C PRO A 231 4.24 15.95 -3.39
N VAL A 232 2.90 15.97 -3.56
CA VAL A 232 1.96 16.96 -3.02
C VAL A 232 0.80 16.21 -2.36
N GLY A 233 0.35 16.70 -1.20
CA GLY A 233 -0.75 16.11 -0.44
C GLY A 233 -1.25 17.08 0.64
N GLY A 234 -1.97 16.56 1.63
CA GLY A 234 -2.64 17.32 2.68
C GLY A 234 -1.75 18.24 3.53
N ASP A 235 -0.46 17.89 3.68
CA ASP A 235 0.51 18.71 4.42
C ASP A 235 0.78 20.05 3.71
N HIS A 236 0.63 20.11 2.38
CA HIS A 236 0.74 21.34 1.60
C HIS A 236 -0.46 22.25 1.87
N ILE A 237 -1.67 21.70 1.92
CA ILE A 237 -2.88 22.42 2.32
C ILE A 237 -2.71 23.03 3.72
N THR A 238 -2.25 22.23 4.67
CA THR A 238 -2.00 22.67 6.05
C THR A 238 -0.98 23.79 6.10
N LYS A 239 0.08 23.69 5.30
CA LYS A 239 1.12 24.73 5.21
C LYS A 239 0.57 26.03 4.63
N ASP A 240 -0.26 25.96 3.60
CA ASP A 240 -0.87 27.14 2.98
C ASP A 240 -1.78 27.86 4.00
N ILE A 241 -2.63 27.11 4.71
CA ILE A 241 -3.46 27.66 5.81
C ILE A 241 -2.57 28.31 6.87
N SER A 242 -1.52 27.62 7.32
CA SER A 242 -0.59 28.14 8.34
C SER A 242 0.07 29.47 7.92
N ILE A 243 0.45 29.59 6.66
CA ILE A 243 1.08 30.80 6.11
C ILE A 243 0.07 31.94 5.99
N VAL A 244 -1.10 31.69 5.41
CA VAL A 244 -2.11 32.71 5.15
C VAL A 244 -2.71 33.24 6.44
N LEU A 245 -3.04 32.33 7.39
CA LEU A 245 -3.62 32.71 8.69
C LEU A 245 -2.55 33.10 9.72
N LYS A 246 -1.27 32.98 9.39
CA LYS A 246 -0.14 33.22 10.32
C LYS A 246 -0.29 32.47 11.64
N THR A 247 -0.73 31.21 11.56
CA THR A 247 -1.00 30.35 12.72
C THR A 247 -0.03 29.14 12.76
N PRO A 248 0.21 28.53 13.95
CA PRO A 248 1.05 27.33 14.02
C PRO A 248 0.51 26.20 13.13
N THR A 249 1.41 25.40 12.56
CA THR A 249 1.04 24.28 11.64
C THR A 249 0.05 23.30 12.30
N GLU A 250 0.22 23.02 13.61
CA GLU A 250 -0.71 22.14 14.33
C GLU A 250 -2.13 22.71 14.41
N GLN A 251 -2.23 24.02 14.61
CA GLN A 251 -3.51 24.74 14.61
C GLN A 251 -4.12 24.74 13.19
N ALA A 252 -3.30 25.00 12.16
CA ALA A 252 -3.73 24.94 10.76
C ALA A 252 -4.29 23.57 10.38
N GLU A 253 -3.67 22.49 10.88
CA GLU A 253 -4.15 21.12 10.66
C GLU A 253 -5.51 20.89 11.33
N GLN A 254 -5.70 21.37 12.56
CA GLN A 254 -6.99 21.29 13.25
C GLN A 254 -8.08 22.08 12.51
N ILE A 255 -7.76 23.30 12.05
CA ILE A 255 -8.68 24.16 11.28
C ILE A 255 -9.10 23.45 9.99
N LYS A 256 -8.13 22.88 9.23
CA LYS A 256 -8.41 22.10 8.04
C LYS A 256 -9.40 20.98 8.31
N HIS A 257 -9.23 20.23 9.41
CA HIS A 257 -10.11 19.12 9.76
C HIS A 257 -11.48 19.51 10.25
N GLN A 258 -11.58 20.62 10.97
CA GLN A 258 -12.84 21.05 11.59
C GLN A 258 -13.71 21.90 10.67
N PHE A 259 -13.11 22.79 9.89
CA PHE A 259 -13.80 23.79 9.10
C PHE A 259 -13.51 23.69 7.60
N GLY A 260 -12.59 22.80 7.18
CA GLY A 260 -12.19 22.70 5.78
C GLY A 260 -13.29 22.15 4.89
N HIS A 261 -13.55 22.83 3.77
CA HIS A 261 -14.38 22.38 2.67
C HIS A 261 -13.59 22.47 1.37
N ALA A 262 -13.60 21.42 0.56
CA ALA A 262 -12.80 21.38 -0.66
C ALA A 262 -13.41 22.22 -1.80
N TYR A 263 -14.73 22.36 -1.81
CA TYR A 263 -15.46 23.13 -2.81
C TYR A 263 -16.02 24.41 -2.17
N TYR A 264 -15.29 25.50 -2.35
CA TYR A 264 -15.53 26.78 -1.64
C TYR A 264 -16.89 27.42 -1.95
N ASP A 265 -17.52 27.12 -3.09
CA ASP A 265 -18.85 27.65 -3.42
C ASP A 265 -19.96 27.14 -2.50
N ASP A 266 -19.76 25.97 -1.90
CA ASP A 266 -20.70 25.37 -0.93
C ASP A 266 -20.33 25.70 0.53
N ALA A 267 -19.18 26.38 0.76
CA ALA A 267 -18.71 26.73 2.10
C ALA A 267 -19.44 27.97 2.65
N SER A 268 -19.64 27.99 3.98
CA SER A 268 -20.41 29.05 4.68
C SER A 268 -19.57 30.29 4.97
N ASP A 269 -20.14 31.46 4.69
CA ASP A 269 -19.62 32.76 5.15
C ASP A 269 -19.99 33.05 6.61
N ASP A 270 -21.07 32.44 7.11
CA ASP A 270 -21.61 32.67 8.46
C ASP A 270 -20.95 31.82 9.54
N GLU A 271 -20.27 30.70 9.13
CA GLU A 271 -19.51 29.86 10.06
C GLU A 271 -18.15 30.49 10.35
N LEU A 272 -18.10 31.24 11.45
CA LEU A 272 -16.93 32.00 11.88
C LEU A 272 -16.20 31.26 13.01
N PHE A 273 -14.87 31.29 12.98
CA PHE A 273 -14.01 30.73 14.04
C PHE A 273 -12.80 31.61 14.31
N GLU A 274 -12.28 31.53 15.53
CA GLU A 274 -11.12 32.31 15.97
C GLU A 274 -9.82 31.54 15.77
N VAL A 275 -8.78 32.23 15.31
CA VAL A 275 -7.46 31.67 15.02
C VAL A 275 -6.40 32.45 15.79
N PRO A 276 -5.58 31.79 16.64
CA PRO A 276 -4.48 32.45 17.32
C PRO A 276 -3.37 32.84 16.31
N VAL A 277 -2.90 34.08 16.43
CA VAL A 277 -1.84 34.64 15.59
C VAL A 277 -0.48 34.40 16.25
N VAL A 278 0.47 33.79 15.48
CA VAL A 278 1.83 33.49 15.98
C VAL A 278 2.52 34.79 16.45
N GLY A 279 3.09 34.74 17.66
CA GLY A 279 3.87 35.84 18.23
C GLY A 279 3.06 36.98 18.83
N THR A 280 1.75 36.81 18.99
CA THR A 280 0.85 37.75 19.66
C THR A 280 -0.10 37.02 20.59
N ASP A 281 -0.75 37.76 21.51
CA ASP A 281 -1.85 37.24 22.34
C ASP A 281 -3.22 37.50 21.68
N SER A 282 -3.26 37.92 20.41
CA SER A 282 -4.47 38.22 19.67
C SER A 282 -4.97 37.03 18.87
N THR A 283 -6.28 36.99 18.63
CA THR A 283 -6.96 36.09 17.70
C THR A 283 -7.55 36.89 16.55
N ASP A 284 -7.47 36.34 15.34
CA ASP A 284 -8.19 36.86 14.18
C ASP A 284 -9.38 35.92 13.88
N GLN A 285 -10.45 36.51 13.33
CA GLN A 285 -11.66 35.77 12.99
C GLN A 285 -11.71 35.51 11.47
N TYR A 286 -11.99 34.27 11.09
CA TYR A 286 -12.12 33.87 9.70
C TYR A 286 -13.40 33.07 9.48
N SER A 287 -13.94 33.08 8.24
CA SER A 287 -15.07 32.24 7.86
C SER A 287 -14.61 30.89 7.28
N GLN A 288 -15.49 29.90 7.29
CA GLN A 288 -15.29 28.62 6.62
C GLN A 288 -14.97 28.85 5.13
N ARG A 289 -15.70 29.74 4.45
CA ARG A 289 -15.48 30.05 3.03
C ARG A 289 -14.06 30.54 2.77
N PHE A 290 -13.54 31.43 3.60
CA PHE A 290 -12.19 31.97 3.42
C PHE A 290 -11.10 30.87 3.45
N ILE A 291 -11.16 29.93 4.40
CA ILE A 291 -10.21 28.82 4.42
C ILE A 291 -10.46 27.83 3.28
N SER A 292 -11.70 27.68 2.86
CA SER A 292 -12.08 26.77 1.77
C SER A 292 -11.57 27.26 0.42
N GLU A 293 -11.43 28.56 0.22
CA GLU A 293 -10.76 29.13 -0.96
C GLU A 293 -9.26 28.76 -0.97
N ILE A 294 -8.59 28.76 0.18
CA ILE A 294 -7.18 28.32 0.29
C ILE A 294 -7.05 26.84 0.00
N ILE A 295 -7.92 26.02 0.59
CA ILE A 295 -7.96 24.57 0.41
C ILE A 295 -8.27 24.22 -1.04
N GLY A 296 -9.31 24.85 -1.61
CA GLY A 296 -9.76 24.65 -2.99
C GLY A 296 -8.65 24.95 -3.99
N ALA A 297 -7.99 26.09 -3.87
CA ALA A 297 -6.88 26.46 -4.76
C ALA A 297 -5.74 25.41 -4.76
N ARG A 298 -5.39 24.86 -3.59
CA ARG A 298 -4.36 23.82 -3.51
C ARG A 298 -4.86 22.49 -4.09
N LEU A 299 -6.11 22.16 -3.93
CA LEU A 299 -6.69 20.94 -4.48
C LEU A 299 -6.88 21.03 -6.00
N GLU A 300 -7.22 22.22 -6.52
CA GLU A 300 -7.24 22.48 -7.97
C GLU A 300 -5.87 22.21 -8.60
N GLU A 301 -4.81 22.81 -8.06
CA GLU A 301 -3.43 22.52 -8.48
C GLU A 301 -3.09 21.03 -8.38
N LEU A 302 -3.49 20.35 -7.31
CA LEU A 302 -3.23 18.93 -7.14
C LEU A 302 -3.93 18.09 -8.21
N PHE A 303 -5.20 18.38 -8.54
CA PHE A 303 -5.92 17.64 -9.58
C PHE A 303 -5.39 17.96 -11.01
N GLU A 304 -4.88 19.17 -11.24
CA GLU A 304 -4.15 19.47 -12.47
C GLU A 304 -2.87 18.62 -12.59
N LEU A 305 -2.10 18.49 -11.50
CA LEU A 305 -0.93 17.61 -11.44
C LEU A 305 -1.33 16.13 -11.63
N VAL A 306 -2.52 15.71 -11.20
CA VAL A 306 -3.06 14.36 -11.47
C VAL A 306 -3.28 14.16 -12.98
N ILE A 307 -3.87 15.14 -13.66
CA ILE A 307 -4.06 15.09 -15.11
C ILE A 307 -2.71 14.97 -15.84
N ASP A 308 -1.75 15.80 -15.46
CA ASP A 308 -0.40 15.78 -16.05
C ASP A 308 0.29 14.43 -15.83
N GLU A 309 0.17 13.85 -14.62
CA GLU A 309 0.78 12.56 -14.30
C GLU A 309 0.10 11.41 -15.06
N LEU A 310 -1.23 11.41 -15.20
CA LEU A 310 -1.95 10.43 -16.01
C LEU A 310 -1.51 10.52 -17.49
N ALA A 311 -1.37 11.73 -18.02
CA ALA A 311 -0.85 11.95 -19.37
C ALA A 311 0.59 11.44 -19.53
N ARG A 312 1.47 11.70 -18.54
CA ARG A 312 2.85 11.19 -18.50
C ARG A 312 2.93 9.66 -18.47
N LEU A 313 2.00 9.02 -17.77
CA LEU A 313 1.86 7.57 -17.71
C LEU A 313 1.28 6.98 -19.02
N GLY A 314 0.81 7.82 -19.95
CA GLY A 314 0.22 7.39 -21.21
C GLY A 314 -1.25 7.00 -21.12
N VAL A 315 -1.90 7.27 -19.98
CA VAL A 315 -3.33 7.00 -19.76
C VAL A 315 -4.16 8.05 -20.50
N ARG A 316 -4.99 7.61 -21.43
CA ARG A 316 -5.80 8.51 -22.28
C ARG A 316 -7.25 8.59 -21.86
N ASP A 317 -7.82 7.45 -21.52
CA ASP A 317 -9.23 7.29 -21.18
C ASP A 317 -9.37 6.52 -19.89
N LEU A 318 -10.37 6.87 -19.09
CA LEU A 318 -10.73 6.19 -17.84
C LEU A 318 -12.23 5.89 -17.84
N PRO A 319 -12.69 4.90 -18.62
CA PRO A 319 -14.12 4.58 -18.70
C PRO A 319 -14.73 4.19 -17.36
N GLY A 320 -13.93 3.58 -16.47
CA GLY A 320 -14.30 3.27 -15.08
C GLY A 320 -14.33 4.51 -14.17
N GLY A 321 -13.72 5.64 -14.60
CA GLY A 321 -13.66 6.88 -13.82
C GLY A 321 -12.50 6.92 -12.82
N VAL A 322 -12.70 7.69 -11.76
CA VAL A 322 -11.72 7.92 -10.69
C VAL A 322 -12.30 7.53 -9.34
N VAL A 323 -11.52 6.81 -8.56
CA VAL A 323 -11.84 6.48 -7.17
C VAL A 323 -10.82 7.13 -6.25
N LEU A 324 -11.30 8.01 -5.36
CA LEU A 324 -10.48 8.72 -4.39
C LEU A 324 -10.48 7.99 -3.05
N THR A 325 -9.35 7.99 -2.37
CA THR A 325 -9.19 7.54 -1.00
C THR A 325 -8.09 8.35 -0.29
N GLY A 326 -7.70 7.94 0.92
CA GLY A 326 -6.68 8.65 1.70
C GLY A 326 -7.26 9.71 2.64
N GLY A 327 -6.39 10.28 3.49
CA GLY A 327 -6.82 11.19 4.53
C GLY A 327 -7.46 12.49 4.02
N VAL A 328 -6.99 13.01 2.90
CA VAL A 328 -7.52 14.23 2.26
C VAL A 328 -8.89 13.99 1.63
N ALA A 329 -9.19 12.76 1.22
CA ALA A 329 -10.50 12.41 0.65
C ALA A 329 -11.67 12.56 1.64
N LYS A 330 -11.38 12.80 2.94
CA LYS A 330 -12.39 13.14 3.97
C LYS A 330 -12.93 14.55 3.85
N LEU A 331 -12.24 15.45 3.17
CA LEU A 331 -12.71 16.83 3.02
C LEU A 331 -14.05 16.86 2.30
N GLU A 332 -15.01 17.56 2.89
CA GLU A 332 -16.33 17.78 2.29
C GLU A 332 -16.19 18.49 0.95
N GLY A 333 -17.01 18.14 -0.04
CA GLY A 333 -16.96 18.74 -1.38
C GLY A 333 -15.85 18.24 -2.30
N ILE A 334 -14.90 17.41 -1.82
CA ILE A 334 -13.72 16.99 -2.64
C ILE A 334 -14.11 16.20 -3.89
N ALA A 335 -15.13 15.33 -3.82
CA ALA A 335 -15.60 14.59 -4.97
C ALA A 335 -16.25 15.49 -6.03
N GLN A 336 -16.88 16.59 -5.60
CA GLN A 336 -17.47 17.59 -6.48
C GLN A 336 -16.39 18.39 -7.20
N LEU A 337 -15.39 18.88 -6.48
CA LEU A 337 -14.24 19.57 -7.04
C LEU A 337 -13.49 18.67 -8.04
N ALA A 338 -13.20 17.42 -7.64
CA ALA A 338 -12.52 16.47 -8.49
C ALA A 338 -13.29 16.18 -9.80
N ARG A 339 -14.62 16.02 -9.75
CA ARG A 339 -15.44 15.85 -10.97
C ARG A 339 -15.35 17.04 -11.89
N GLN A 340 -15.34 18.25 -11.33
CA GLN A 340 -15.28 19.49 -12.11
C GLN A 340 -13.94 19.60 -12.85
N ILE A 341 -12.81 19.27 -12.22
CA ILE A 341 -11.46 19.42 -12.80
C ILE A 341 -11.12 18.24 -13.69
N LEU A 342 -11.32 17.01 -13.21
CA LEU A 342 -10.97 15.79 -13.94
C LEU A 342 -11.95 15.44 -15.09
N GLN A 343 -13.10 16.12 -15.16
CA GLN A 343 -14.13 15.94 -16.19
C GLN A 343 -14.55 14.47 -16.37
N THR A 344 -14.58 13.69 -15.28
CA THR A 344 -14.94 12.27 -15.27
C THR A 344 -15.75 11.91 -14.04
N ARG A 345 -16.25 10.68 -13.99
CA ARG A 345 -16.93 10.17 -12.80
C ARG A 345 -15.95 10.03 -11.66
N VAL A 346 -16.32 10.52 -10.48
CA VAL A 346 -15.51 10.43 -9.27
C VAL A 346 -16.38 9.91 -8.12
N ARG A 347 -15.89 8.91 -7.42
CA ARG A 347 -16.41 8.48 -6.12
C ARG A 347 -15.31 8.41 -5.07
N ILE A 348 -15.70 8.45 -3.81
CA ILE A 348 -14.79 8.21 -2.69
C ILE A 348 -14.99 6.76 -2.23
N TYR A 349 -13.88 6.07 -1.99
CA TYR A 349 -13.90 4.78 -1.31
C TYR A 349 -13.57 4.95 0.17
N THR A 350 -14.39 4.33 1.01
CA THR A 350 -14.22 4.25 2.45
C THR A 350 -14.42 2.80 2.88
N PRO A 351 -13.49 2.19 3.61
CA PRO A 351 -13.67 0.84 4.15
C PRO A 351 -14.90 0.76 5.05
N ASP A 352 -15.74 -0.25 4.87
CA ASP A 352 -16.95 -0.45 5.69
C ASP A 352 -16.70 -1.50 6.78
N TYR A 353 -15.73 -1.24 7.67
CA TYR A 353 -15.44 -2.07 8.83
C TYR A 353 -15.50 -1.23 10.10
N ILE A 354 -16.06 -1.83 11.17
CA ILE A 354 -16.18 -1.15 12.46
C ILE A 354 -14.79 -0.72 12.97
N GLY A 355 -14.66 0.54 13.37
CA GLY A 355 -13.42 1.12 13.90
C GLY A 355 -12.46 1.71 12.84
N VAL A 356 -12.71 1.48 11.53
CA VAL A 356 -11.85 1.96 10.44
C VAL A 356 -12.63 2.54 9.26
N ARG A 357 -13.85 3.04 9.51
CA ARG A 357 -14.71 3.69 8.50
C ARG A 357 -14.19 5.06 8.08
N GLU A 358 -12.96 5.11 7.62
CA GLU A 358 -12.33 6.31 7.09
C GLU A 358 -11.48 5.97 5.86
N PRO A 359 -11.46 6.82 4.82
CA PRO A 359 -10.66 6.59 3.62
C PRO A 359 -9.17 6.39 3.92
N SER A 360 -8.68 6.99 5.01
CA SER A 360 -7.28 6.88 5.43
C SER A 360 -6.84 5.46 5.83
N PHE A 361 -7.78 4.54 6.09
CA PHE A 361 -7.48 3.13 6.43
C PHE A 361 -7.54 2.17 5.24
N THR A 362 -7.85 2.67 4.04
CA THR A 362 -7.99 1.82 2.84
C THR A 362 -6.78 0.93 2.59
N THR A 363 -5.57 1.50 2.69
CA THR A 363 -4.32 0.74 2.51
C THR A 363 -4.15 -0.35 3.56
N ALA A 364 -4.35 -0.03 4.82
CA ALA A 364 -4.17 -1.00 5.91
C ALA A 364 -5.17 -2.17 5.83
N VAL A 365 -6.43 -1.89 5.46
CA VAL A 365 -7.45 -2.92 5.18
C VAL A 365 -7.08 -3.72 3.93
N GLY A 366 -6.67 -3.04 2.87
CA GLY A 366 -6.28 -3.67 1.60
C GLY A 366 -5.13 -4.67 1.77
N LEU A 367 -4.13 -4.34 2.59
CA LEU A 367 -2.99 -5.22 2.89
C LEU A 367 -3.43 -6.55 3.51
N ILE A 368 -4.33 -6.52 4.50
CA ILE A 368 -4.86 -7.75 5.12
C ILE A 368 -5.61 -8.59 4.09
N ARG A 369 -6.49 -7.95 3.36
CA ARG A 369 -7.34 -8.63 2.40
C ARG A 369 -6.55 -9.22 1.23
N TYR A 370 -5.51 -8.51 0.78
CA TYR A 370 -4.64 -8.97 -0.29
C TYR A 370 -3.79 -10.16 0.17
N ALA A 371 -3.22 -10.10 1.37
CA ALA A 371 -2.48 -11.21 1.97
C ALA A 371 -3.33 -12.47 2.12
N TYR A 372 -4.58 -12.32 2.58
CA TYR A 372 -5.51 -13.42 2.68
C TYR A 372 -5.81 -14.08 1.34
N LEU A 373 -6.04 -13.29 0.27
CA LEU A 373 -6.30 -13.82 -1.06
C LEU A 373 -5.10 -14.56 -1.65
N GLU A 374 -3.88 -14.07 -1.42
CA GLU A 374 -2.67 -14.79 -1.85
C GLU A 374 -2.49 -16.11 -1.10
N ASP A 375 -2.72 -16.09 0.22
CA ASP A 375 -2.63 -17.32 1.00
C ASP A 375 -3.68 -18.35 0.57
N ASP A 376 -4.91 -17.93 0.31
CA ASP A 376 -5.99 -18.79 -0.21
C ASP A 376 -5.61 -19.36 -1.59
N PHE A 377 -5.10 -18.53 -2.49
CA PHE A 377 -4.65 -18.97 -3.82
C PHE A 377 -3.52 -19.98 -3.75
N TYR A 378 -2.55 -19.82 -2.84
CA TYR A 378 -1.42 -20.75 -2.70
C TYR A 378 -1.66 -21.87 -1.68
N GLY A 379 -2.88 -21.99 -1.12
CA GLY A 379 -3.24 -22.98 -0.12
C GLY A 379 -2.42 -22.89 1.17
N LYS A 380 -1.98 -21.67 1.53
CA LYS A 380 -1.19 -21.39 2.73
C LYS A 380 -2.10 -21.02 3.90
N SER A 381 -1.77 -21.47 5.10
CA SER A 381 -2.41 -20.99 6.33
C SER A 381 -1.66 -19.77 6.88
N ALA A 382 -2.36 -18.89 7.61
CA ALA A 382 -1.80 -17.72 8.29
C ALA A 382 -0.63 -18.01 9.25
N ASN A 383 -0.36 -19.28 9.56
CA ASN A 383 0.71 -19.76 10.45
C ASN A 383 2.03 -20.14 9.73
N THR A 384 2.29 -19.63 8.53
CA THR A 384 3.59 -19.83 7.85
C THR A 384 4.70 -19.02 8.53
N GLN A 385 5.94 -19.59 8.57
CA GLN A 385 7.07 -18.96 9.27
C GLN A 385 7.47 -17.61 8.64
N PRO A 386 7.95 -16.64 9.46
CA PRO A 386 8.38 -15.32 9.00
C PRO A 386 9.48 -15.39 7.94
N ILE A 387 9.47 -14.42 7.05
CA ILE A 387 10.51 -14.27 6.03
C ILE A 387 11.69 -13.52 6.66
N GLU A 388 12.87 -14.14 6.73
CA GLU A 388 14.10 -13.45 7.10
C GLU A 388 14.68 -12.69 5.89
N TYR A 389 14.71 -11.36 5.98
CA TYR A 389 15.44 -10.52 5.02
C TYR A 389 16.84 -10.23 5.54
N ALA A 390 17.88 -10.60 4.79
CA ALA A 390 19.25 -10.26 5.17
C ALA A 390 19.50 -8.76 4.98
N VAL A 391 19.56 -8.00 6.07
CA VAL A 391 20.04 -6.62 6.05
C VAL A 391 21.56 -6.63 6.09
N VAL A 392 22.18 -6.25 4.98
CA VAL A 392 23.63 -6.10 4.90
C VAL A 392 24.07 -4.99 5.86
N GLY A 393 24.74 -5.36 6.97
CA GLY A 393 25.39 -4.40 7.85
C GLY A 393 25.12 -4.46 9.35
N SER A 394 24.45 -5.49 9.90
CA SER A 394 24.43 -5.69 11.36
C SER A 394 25.61 -6.52 11.83
N PRO A 395 26.34 -6.12 12.92
CA PRO A 395 27.41 -6.95 13.47
C PRO A 395 26.80 -8.24 14.03
N ALA A 396 27.36 -9.38 13.61
CA ALA A 396 26.95 -10.71 14.00
C ALA A 396 26.86 -10.88 15.51
N ALA A 397 25.65 -11.20 16.00
CA ALA A 397 25.48 -11.75 17.33
C ALA A 397 26.03 -13.17 17.34
N THR A 398 26.89 -13.49 18.31
CA THR A 398 27.58 -14.77 18.48
C THR A 398 26.58 -15.94 18.55
N PRO A 399 26.73 -16.99 17.76
CA PRO A 399 25.76 -18.08 17.73
C PRO A 399 25.84 -18.95 18.98
N LYS A 400 24.73 -19.07 19.69
CA LYS A 400 24.54 -20.17 20.66
C LYS A 400 24.32 -21.47 19.85
N LYS A 401 25.18 -22.46 20.09
CA LYS A 401 25.04 -23.81 19.56
C LYS A 401 23.66 -24.40 19.91
N GLN A 402 22.85 -24.66 18.87
CA GLN A 402 21.69 -25.54 18.96
C GLN A 402 21.92 -26.78 18.09
N GLU A 403 21.54 -27.94 18.66
CA GLU A 403 21.65 -29.26 18.04
C GLU A 403 20.79 -29.38 16.78
N TYR A 404 21.37 -30.01 15.76
CA TYR A 404 20.74 -30.27 14.49
C TYR A 404 19.59 -31.26 14.60
N ALA A 405 18.35 -30.79 14.38
CA ALA A 405 17.23 -31.60 13.93
C ALA A 405 17.09 -31.40 12.41
N ALA A 406 16.86 -32.50 11.68
CA ALA A 406 16.79 -32.53 10.23
C ALA A 406 15.69 -31.58 9.69
N PRO A 407 15.92 -30.92 8.55
CA PRO A 407 15.00 -29.91 8.01
C PRO A 407 13.74 -30.56 7.45
N SER A 408 12.58 -30.18 7.98
CA SER A 408 11.31 -30.32 7.28
C SER A 408 11.19 -29.18 6.26
N GLU A 409 10.98 -29.50 5.00
CA GLU A 409 10.83 -28.53 3.91
C GLU A 409 9.62 -27.62 4.17
N SER A 410 9.90 -26.35 4.48
CA SER A 410 8.88 -25.31 4.55
C SER A 410 8.70 -24.66 3.18
N LYS A 411 7.50 -24.76 2.62
CA LYS A 411 7.11 -24.04 1.39
C LYS A 411 6.99 -22.54 1.72
N GLY A 412 8.01 -21.75 1.39
CA GLY A 412 8.03 -20.29 1.60
C GLY A 412 7.26 -19.51 0.51
N SER A 413 6.93 -18.25 0.77
CA SER A 413 6.33 -17.34 -0.22
C SER A 413 7.20 -17.15 -1.46
N VAL A 414 6.63 -16.62 -2.56
CA VAL A 414 7.35 -16.32 -3.81
C VAL A 414 8.58 -15.46 -3.55
N ILE A 415 8.47 -14.46 -2.65
CA ILE A 415 9.58 -13.56 -2.27
C ILE A 415 10.63 -14.28 -1.41
N GLY A 416 10.20 -15.11 -0.46
CA GLY A 416 11.12 -15.92 0.36
C GLY A 416 11.90 -16.94 -0.45
N ARG A 417 11.35 -17.42 -1.58
CA ARG A 417 12.01 -18.34 -2.51
C ARG A 417 12.99 -17.63 -3.43
N ALA A 418 12.66 -16.41 -3.91
CA ALA A 418 13.59 -15.58 -4.66
C ALA A 418 14.89 -15.34 -3.87
N LYS A 419 14.80 -15.16 -2.54
CA LYS A 419 15.95 -14.97 -1.67
C LYS A 419 16.81 -16.23 -1.51
N LYS A 420 16.22 -17.42 -1.39
CA LYS A 420 17.00 -18.68 -1.33
C LYS A 420 17.80 -18.93 -2.61
N LEU A 421 17.36 -18.40 -3.76
CA LEU A 421 18.15 -18.44 -5.00
C LEU A 421 19.30 -17.44 -4.96
N PHE A 422 19.08 -16.24 -4.42
CA PHE A 422 20.12 -15.19 -4.31
C PHE A 422 21.30 -15.65 -3.41
N ASP A 423 21.02 -16.24 -2.26
CA ASP A 423 22.05 -16.74 -1.34
C ASP A 423 22.85 -17.93 -1.92
N LYS A 424 22.29 -18.67 -2.88
CA LYS A 424 22.98 -19.77 -3.59
C LYS A 424 23.94 -19.33 -4.71
N PHE A 425 23.82 -18.09 -5.19
CA PHE A 425 24.66 -17.56 -6.27
C PHE A 425 25.82 -16.70 -5.77
N PHE A 426 25.90 -16.37 -4.46
CA PHE A 426 26.91 -15.50 -3.88
C PHE A 426 27.74 -16.17 -2.76
N ASP A 427 27.57 -17.48 -2.48
CA ASP A 427 28.51 -18.34 -1.82
C ASP A 427 29.27 -19.16 -2.91
#